data_5c6c91a2ab6ecadfcab8bf9b329e3b05
#
_entry.id   5c6c91a2ab6ecadfcab8bf9b329e3b05
#
_cell.length_a   1.000
_cell.length_b   1.000
_cell.length_c   1.000
_cell.angle_alpha   90.00
_cell.angle_beta   90.00
_cell.angle_gamma   90.00
#
_symmetry.space_group_name_H-M   'P 1'
#
loop_
_entity.id
_entity.type
_entity.pdbx_description
1 polymer ?
#
loop_
_entity_poly.entity_id
_entity_poly.type
_entity_poly.pdbx_seq_one_letter_code
_entity_poly.pdbx_strand_id
1 'polypeptide(L)'
;MYGTERKETQMEMTEQYPGYNHRVQYYETDQMGCVHHSNYIRWFEEARIDWMRHCGISYREMEKQGIIVPVLGVEATYRQMVHFDDLVDIKVTAAKYNGIVLEFCYEIYHQKDGKLCTTGKSRHCFLNKEAKPVSLKKENAVLHQKILTFIGKDVQDPDKKQDS
;
A
#
# COMPACT_ATOMS: atom_id res chain seq x y z
N MET A 1 15.41 6.77 -45.78
CA MET A 1 14.88 5.74 -44.91
C MET A 1 15.57 5.83 -43.58
N TYR A 2 15.00 6.50 -42.65
CA TYR A 2 15.52 6.53 -41.26
C TYR A 2 14.44 5.96 -40.37
N GLY A 3 14.61 4.69 -40.00
CA GLY A 3 13.87 4.06 -38.94
C GLY A 3 14.39 4.58 -37.59
N THR A 4 13.70 5.49 -36.96
CA THR A 4 13.89 5.80 -35.55
C THR A 4 13.20 4.71 -34.75
N GLU A 5 13.95 3.67 -34.42
CA GLU A 5 13.61 2.82 -33.30
C GLU A 5 13.56 3.68 -32.05
N ARG A 6 12.38 4.03 -31.58
CA ARG A 6 12.17 4.50 -30.23
C ARG A 6 12.55 3.33 -29.33
N LYS A 7 13.75 3.36 -28.79
CA LYS A 7 14.05 2.60 -27.60
C LYS A 7 13.08 3.08 -26.53
N GLU A 8 12.03 2.30 -26.32
CA GLU A 8 11.28 2.38 -25.09
C GLU A 8 12.29 2.12 -23.98
N THR A 9 12.68 3.19 -23.33
CA THR A 9 13.50 3.14 -22.12
C THR A 9 12.69 2.31 -21.15
N GLN A 10 13.10 1.07 -20.90
CA GLN A 10 12.70 0.34 -19.73
C GLN A 10 13.07 1.25 -18.57
N MET A 11 12.07 1.95 -18.05
CA MET A 11 12.20 2.69 -16.83
C MET A 11 12.67 1.68 -15.78
N GLU A 12 13.91 1.83 -15.33
CA GLU A 12 14.45 1.01 -14.27
C GLU A 12 13.52 1.16 -13.06
N MET A 13 12.72 0.13 -12.79
CA MET A 13 11.77 0.06 -11.67
C MET A 13 12.56 -0.17 -10.35
N THR A 14 13.55 0.66 -10.12
CA THR A 14 14.40 0.63 -8.92
C THR A 14 14.17 1.83 -8.02
N GLU A 15 13.27 2.74 -8.39
CA GLU A 15 12.91 3.85 -7.51
C GLU A 15 12.08 3.35 -6.35
N GLN A 16 12.60 3.56 -5.16
CA GLN A 16 11.90 3.33 -3.91
C GLN A 16 10.59 4.11 -3.91
N TYR A 17 9.51 3.49 -3.45
CA TYR A 17 8.22 4.16 -3.32
C TYR A 17 8.34 5.40 -2.42
N PRO A 18 7.99 6.59 -2.90
CA PRO A 18 8.20 7.84 -2.16
C PRO A 18 7.22 8.05 -1.01
N GLY A 19 6.19 7.22 -0.91
CA GLY A 19 5.08 7.39 0.01
C GLY A 19 3.88 8.10 -0.64
N TYR A 20 2.80 8.16 0.10
CA TYR A 20 1.55 8.80 -0.30
C TYR A 20 1.30 10.02 0.58
N ASN A 21 1.09 11.17 -0.04
CA ASN A 21 0.82 12.42 0.67
C ASN A 21 -0.68 12.68 0.71
N HIS A 22 -1.19 13.03 1.88
CA HIS A 22 -2.60 13.37 2.06
C HIS A 22 -2.74 14.68 2.81
N ARG A 23 -3.61 15.57 2.30
CA ARG A 23 -4.06 16.75 3.03
C ARG A 23 -5.39 16.44 3.70
N VAL A 24 -5.45 16.61 5.01
CA VAL A 24 -6.67 16.35 5.79
C VAL A 24 -7.80 17.28 5.35
N GLN A 25 -8.93 16.68 4.99
CA GLN A 25 -10.15 17.38 4.58
C GLN A 25 -11.02 17.71 5.78
N TYR A 26 -11.82 18.76 5.68
CA TYR A 26 -12.72 19.17 6.77
C TYR A 26 -13.69 18.06 7.18
N TYR A 27 -14.24 17.32 6.21
CA TYR A 27 -15.18 16.21 6.47
C TYR A 27 -14.55 15.00 7.14
N GLU A 28 -13.21 14.95 7.25
CA GLU A 28 -12.49 13.86 7.91
C GLU A 28 -12.34 14.08 9.41
N THR A 29 -12.70 15.26 9.91
CA THR A 29 -12.59 15.62 11.32
C THR A 29 -13.89 15.34 12.09
N ASP A 30 -13.75 15.15 13.39
CA ASP A 30 -14.86 14.96 14.32
C ASP A 30 -15.09 16.20 15.21
N GLN A 31 -16.00 16.09 16.18
CA GLN A 31 -16.31 17.20 17.09
C GLN A 31 -15.14 17.64 17.97
N MET A 32 -14.13 16.77 18.15
CA MET A 32 -12.90 17.11 18.88
C MET A 32 -11.92 17.95 18.04
N GLY A 33 -12.23 18.18 16.75
CA GLY A 33 -11.38 18.90 15.83
C GLY A 33 -10.22 18.09 15.26
N CYS A 34 -10.11 16.81 15.60
CA CYS A 34 -9.10 15.92 15.06
C CYS A 34 -9.72 14.95 14.05
N VAL A 35 -8.88 14.30 13.27
CA VAL A 35 -9.30 13.30 12.30
C VAL A 35 -10.00 12.14 13.00
N HIS A 36 -11.22 11.81 12.53
CA HIS A 36 -11.95 10.67 13.04
C HIS A 36 -11.21 9.37 12.72
N HIS A 37 -11.13 8.47 13.69
CA HIS A 37 -10.33 7.24 13.59
C HIS A 37 -10.65 6.36 12.37
N SER A 38 -11.86 6.39 11.85
CA SER A 38 -12.24 5.64 10.64
C SER A 38 -11.52 6.07 9.36
N ASN A 39 -11.09 7.34 9.30
CA ASN A 39 -10.46 7.87 8.10
C ASN A 39 -9.06 7.33 7.86
N TYR A 40 -8.35 6.93 8.89
CA TYR A 40 -7.01 6.32 8.76
C TYR A 40 -7.05 5.03 7.96
N ILE A 41 -8.09 4.23 8.11
CA ILE A 41 -8.29 3.00 7.33
C ILE A 41 -8.49 3.31 5.85
N ARG A 42 -9.21 4.38 5.53
CA ARG A 42 -9.37 4.88 4.15
C ARG A 42 -8.05 5.36 3.57
N TRP A 43 -7.25 6.05 4.37
CA TRP A 43 -5.92 6.49 3.95
C TRP A 43 -4.98 5.32 3.69
N PHE A 44 -5.06 4.26 4.49
CA PHE A 44 -4.32 3.02 4.22
C PHE A 44 -4.70 2.44 2.85
N GLU A 45 -5.98 2.43 2.52
CA GLU A 45 -6.45 1.97 1.22
C GLU A 45 -5.94 2.83 0.07
N GLU A 46 -6.07 4.14 0.18
CA GLU A 46 -5.57 5.08 -0.82
C GLU A 46 -4.07 4.90 -1.05
N ALA A 47 -3.31 4.84 0.03
CA ALA A 47 -1.86 4.67 -0.02
C ALA A 47 -1.45 3.30 -0.59
N ARG A 48 -2.16 2.23 -0.24
CA ARG A 48 -1.93 0.89 -0.78
C ARG A 48 -2.18 0.83 -2.28
N ILE A 49 -3.27 1.41 -2.74
CA ILE A 49 -3.60 1.46 -4.17
C ILE A 49 -2.56 2.29 -4.94
N ASP A 50 -2.11 3.39 -4.37
CA ASP A 50 -1.05 4.21 -4.97
C ASP A 50 0.29 3.45 -5.04
N TRP A 51 0.64 2.74 -3.98
CA TRP A 51 1.80 1.86 -3.96
C TRP A 51 1.71 0.76 -5.05
N MET A 52 0.55 0.14 -5.20
CA MET A 52 0.34 -0.88 -6.24
C MET A 52 0.52 -0.31 -7.64
N ARG A 53 0.01 0.89 -7.90
CA ARG A 53 0.24 1.59 -9.19
C ARG A 53 1.72 1.85 -9.43
N HIS A 54 2.43 2.30 -8.42
CA HIS A 54 3.88 2.50 -8.49
C HIS A 54 4.61 1.20 -8.84
N CYS A 55 4.16 0.08 -8.31
CA CYS A 55 4.69 -1.25 -8.61
C CYS A 55 4.24 -1.80 -9.98
N GLY A 56 3.50 -1.04 -10.76
CA GLY A 56 2.96 -1.51 -12.04
C GLY A 56 1.82 -2.53 -11.89
N ILE A 57 1.15 -2.55 -10.73
CA ILE A 57 0.01 -3.41 -10.45
C ILE A 57 -1.27 -2.58 -10.58
N SER A 58 -2.07 -2.85 -11.59
CA SER A 58 -3.36 -2.19 -11.78
C SER A 58 -4.46 -2.98 -11.08
N TYR A 59 -5.10 -2.36 -10.09
CA TYR A 59 -6.27 -2.93 -9.43
C TYR A 59 -7.41 -3.20 -10.40
N ARG A 60 -7.62 -2.28 -11.35
CA ARG A 60 -8.62 -2.41 -12.42
C ARG A 60 -8.33 -3.59 -13.34
N GLU A 61 -7.06 -3.82 -13.70
CA GLU A 61 -6.67 -4.97 -14.51
C GLU A 61 -6.87 -6.30 -13.76
N MET A 62 -6.55 -6.34 -12.47
CA MET A 62 -6.83 -7.53 -11.65
C MET A 62 -8.31 -7.88 -11.66
N GLU A 63 -9.19 -6.88 -11.45
CA GLU A 63 -10.63 -7.08 -11.48
C GLU A 63 -11.13 -7.57 -12.83
N LYS A 64 -10.62 -7.02 -13.94
CA LYS A 64 -10.93 -7.50 -15.29
C LYS A 64 -10.51 -8.96 -15.49
N GLN A 65 -9.41 -9.38 -14.89
CA GLN A 65 -8.94 -10.77 -14.93
C GLN A 65 -9.68 -11.67 -13.94
N GLY A 66 -10.65 -11.14 -13.20
CA GLY A 66 -11.48 -11.86 -12.25
C GLY A 66 -10.81 -12.12 -10.90
N ILE A 67 -9.79 -11.34 -10.56
CA ILE A 67 -9.13 -11.39 -9.27
C ILE A 67 -9.59 -10.20 -8.43
N ILE A 68 -10.16 -10.48 -7.27
CA ILE A 68 -10.51 -9.49 -6.25
C ILE A 68 -9.65 -9.68 -5.00
N VAL A 69 -9.40 -8.57 -4.30
CA VAL A 69 -8.49 -8.53 -3.15
C VAL A 69 -9.23 -7.95 -1.94
N PRO A 70 -10.02 -8.77 -1.23
CA PRO A 70 -10.73 -8.31 -0.05
C PRO A 70 -9.79 -8.05 1.12
N VAL A 71 -10.26 -7.25 2.06
CA VAL A 71 -9.60 -7.04 3.35
C VAL A 71 -10.02 -8.13 4.31
N LEU A 72 -9.07 -8.91 4.83
CA LEU A 72 -9.31 -9.93 5.85
C LEU A 72 -9.26 -9.36 7.26
N GLY A 73 -8.45 -8.33 7.46
CA GLY A 73 -8.31 -7.67 8.73
C GLY A 73 -7.54 -6.37 8.58
N VAL A 74 -7.78 -5.45 9.48
CA VAL A 74 -7.10 -4.17 9.57
C VAL A 74 -6.97 -3.79 11.03
N GLU A 75 -5.83 -3.20 11.38
CA GLU A 75 -5.59 -2.62 12.68
C GLU A 75 -4.89 -1.28 12.55
N ALA A 76 -5.15 -0.39 13.48
CA ALA A 76 -4.51 0.91 13.56
C ALA A 76 -4.24 1.25 15.02
N THR A 77 -3.08 1.86 15.26
CA THR A 77 -2.68 2.39 16.57
C THR A 77 -2.44 3.88 16.42
N TYR A 78 -3.22 4.67 17.14
CA TYR A 78 -3.18 6.13 17.08
C TYR A 78 -2.24 6.65 18.17
N ARG A 79 -1.27 7.47 17.78
CA ARG A 79 -0.23 8.00 18.68
C ARG A 79 -0.33 9.50 18.88
N GLN A 80 -0.66 10.22 17.82
CA GLN A 80 -0.81 11.67 17.83
C GLN A 80 -2.02 12.09 17.01
N MET A 81 -2.69 13.15 17.45
CA MET A 81 -3.82 13.73 16.73
C MET A 81 -3.35 14.40 15.45
N VAL A 82 -4.15 14.28 14.42
CA VAL A 82 -4.02 14.98 13.15
C VAL A 82 -5.25 15.85 12.97
N HIS A 83 -5.07 17.05 12.48
CA HIS A 83 -6.11 18.07 12.39
C HIS A 83 -6.42 18.44 10.95
N PHE A 84 -7.50 19.19 10.77
CA PHE A 84 -7.86 19.77 9.47
C PHE A 84 -6.68 20.52 8.87
N ASP A 85 -6.51 20.35 7.55
CA ASP A 85 -5.48 21.00 6.73
C ASP A 85 -4.03 20.56 7.01
N ASP A 86 -3.81 19.65 7.94
CA ASP A 86 -2.51 19.03 8.13
C ASP A 86 -2.12 18.20 6.89
N LEU A 87 -0.84 18.19 6.58
CA LEU A 87 -0.25 17.29 5.60
C LEU A 87 0.37 16.09 6.32
N VAL A 88 0.06 14.91 5.83
CA VAL A 88 0.64 13.67 6.32
C VAL A 88 1.29 12.87 5.20
N ASP A 89 2.37 12.19 5.54
CA ASP A 89 3.06 11.25 4.67
C ASP A 89 2.76 9.83 5.13
N ILE A 90 2.28 9.01 4.23
CA ILE A 90 1.92 7.62 4.52
C ILE A 90 2.92 6.71 3.83
N LYS A 91 3.67 5.97 4.63
CA LYS A 91 4.57 4.92 4.15
C LYS A 91 3.82 3.59 4.10
N VAL A 92 4.02 2.86 3.02
CA VAL A 92 3.42 1.55 2.78
C VAL A 92 4.54 0.55 2.56
N THR A 93 4.46 -0.56 3.25
CA THR A 93 5.40 -1.68 3.09
C THR A 93 4.62 -2.96 2.90
N ALA A 94 4.90 -3.71 1.84
CA ALA A 94 4.40 -5.07 1.69
C ALA A 94 5.23 -5.99 2.59
N ALA A 95 4.67 -6.36 3.74
CA ALA A 95 5.41 -7.01 4.82
C ALA A 95 5.51 -8.52 4.67
N LYS A 96 4.43 -9.17 4.23
CA LYS A 96 4.36 -10.64 4.07
C LYS A 96 3.54 -11.00 2.85
N TYR A 97 3.99 -12.02 2.16
CA TYR A 97 3.28 -12.58 1.00
C TYR A 97 3.66 -14.04 0.78
N ASN A 98 2.67 -14.88 0.60
CA ASN A 98 2.86 -16.31 0.33
C ASN A 98 2.14 -16.82 -0.94
N GLY A 99 1.64 -15.94 -1.78
CA GLY A 99 0.84 -16.24 -2.97
C GLY A 99 -0.67 -16.29 -2.72
N ILE A 100 -1.10 -16.43 -1.47
CA ILE A 100 -2.51 -16.50 -1.07
C ILE A 100 -2.89 -15.31 -0.19
N VAL A 101 -2.05 -14.95 0.76
CA VAL A 101 -2.24 -13.84 1.69
C VAL A 101 -1.15 -12.80 1.47
N LEU A 102 -1.56 -11.54 1.44
CA LEU A 102 -0.69 -10.38 1.34
C LEU A 102 -0.96 -9.43 2.52
N GLU A 103 0.09 -9.06 3.22
CA GLU A 103 0.03 -8.20 4.40
C GLU A 103 0.81 -6.92 4.15
N PHE A 104 0.20 -5.77 4.49
CA PHE A 104 0.81 -4.46 4.43
C PHE A 104 0.99 -3.86 5.81
N CYS A 105 2.05 -3.10 5.98
CA CYS A 105 2.28 -2.22 7.12
C CYS A 105 2.24 -0.76 6.66
N TYR A 106 1.72 0.10 7.52
CA TYR A 106 1.58 1.52 7.28
C TYR A 106 2.16 2.33 8.43
N GLU A 107 2.80 3.44 8.08
CA GLU A 107 3.24 4.45 9.02
C GLU A 107 2.82 5.82 8.51
N ILE A 108 2.15 6.60 9.34
CA ILE A 108 1.68 7.94 9.00
C ILE A 108 2.45 8.95 9.82
N TYR A 109 3.09 9.88 9.12
CA TYR A 109 3.91 10.94 9.70
C TYR A 109 3.31 12.30 9.43
N HIS A 110 3.38 13.19 10.41
CA HIS A 110 3.19 14.62 10.17
C HIS A 110 4.30 15.15 9.27
N GLN A 111 3.95 15.76 8.15
CA GLN A 111 4.95 16.33 7.25
C GLN A 111 5.71 17.49 7.89
N LYS A 112 5.02 18.27 8.71
CA LYS A 112 5.55 19.49 9.35
C LYS A 112 6.75 19.23 10.27
N ASP A 113 6.68 18.19 11.10
CA ASP A 113 7.68 17.91 12.14
C ASP A 113 8.28 16.49 12.05
N GLY A 114 7.82 15.69 11.10
CA GLY A 114 8.27 14.30 10.89
C GLY A 114 7.86 13.32 11.99
N LYS A 115 6.94 13.70 12.88
CA LYS A 115 6.51 12.84 13.98
C LYS A 115 5.54 11.75 13.49
N LEU A 116 5.73 10.54 14.01
CA LEU A 116 4.85 9.41 13.78
C LEU A 116 3.49 9.61 14.45
N CYS A 117 2.42 9.64 13.67
CA CYS A 117 1.05 9.86 14.16
C CYS A 117 0.29 8.55 14.35
N THR A 118 0.46 7.61 13.43
CA THR A 118 -0.33 6.37 13.39
C THR A 118 0.47 5.27 12.76
N THR A 119 0.33 4.07 13.27
CA THR A 119 0.79 2.83 12.62
C THR A 119 -0.40 1.94 12.30
N GLY A 120 -0.27 1.11 11.28
CA GLY A 120 -1.32 0.19 10.91
C GLY A 120 -0.84 -1.02 10.15
N LYS A 121 -1.73 -1.99 10.05
CA LYS A 121 -1.54 -3.20 9.25
C LYS A 121 -2.85 -3.55 8.57
N SER A 122 -2.76 -4.12 7.38
CA SER A 122 -3.90 -4.73 6.73
C SER A 122 -3.51 -6.06 6.10
N ARG A 123 -4.45 -6.99 6.09
CA ARG A 123 -4.25 -8.33 5.56
C ARG A 123 -5.29 -8.62 4.51
N HIS A 124 -4.87 -9.20 3.41
CA HIS A 124 -5.67 -9.44 2.22
C HIS A 124 -5.45 -10.86 1.71
N CYS A 125 -6.45 -11.38 1.01
CA CYS A 125 -6.29 -12.56 0.18
C CYS A 125 -6.70 -12.25 -1.26
N PHE A 126 -6.60 -13.24 -2.12
CA PHE A 126 -7.03 -13.16 -3.51
C PHE A 126 -8.18 -14.11 -3.73
N LEU A 127 -9.27 -13.61 -4.30
CA LEU A 127 -10.45 -14.40 -4.65
C LEU A 127 -10.63 -14.44 -6.16
N ASN A 128 -11.16 -15.54 -6.66
CA ASN A 128 -11.63 -15.65 -8.03
C ASN A 128 -13.06 -15.12 -8.20
N LYS A 129 -13.62 -15.25 -9.40
CA LYS A 129 -14.98 -14.79 -9.71
C LYS A 129 -16.08 -15.47 -8.90
N GLU A 130 -15.82 -16.70 -8.41
CA GLU A 130 -16.72 -17.47 -7.54
C GLU A 130 -16.51 -17.15 -6.06
N ALA A 131 -15.77 -16.08 -5.74
CA ALA A 131 -15.42 -15.65 -4.38
C ALA A 131 -14.66 -16.72 -3.56
N LYS A 132 -13.88 -17.55 -4.24
CA LYS A 132 -13.04 -18.58 -3.58
C LYS A 132 -11.59 -18.10 -3.50
N PRO A 133 -10.90 -18.34 -2.38
CA PRO A 133 -9.47 -18.05 -2.26
C PRO A 133 -8.64 -18.81 -3.29
N VAL A 134 -7.71 -18.11 -3.91
CA VAL A 134 -6.82 -18.67 -4.93
C VAL A 134 -5.37 -18.30 -4.66
N SER A 135 -4.47 -19.12 -5.16
CA SER A 135 -3.04 -18.83 -5.19
C SER A 135 -2.71 -18.05 -6.47
N LEU A 136 -2.16 -16.85 -6.34
CA LEU A 136 -1.71 -16.07 -7.48
C LEU A 136 -0.64 -16.79 -8.31
N LYS A 137 0.20 -17.59 -7.67
CA LYS A 137 1.21 -18.38 -8.38
C LYS A 137 0.60 -19.24 -9.47
N LYS A 138 -0.60 -19.77 -9.23
CA LYS A 138 -1.34 -20.64 -10.18
C LYS A 138 -2.25 -19.83 -11.11
N GLU A 139 -2.95 -18.81 -10.58
CA GLU A 139 -3.96 -18.07 -11.31
C GLU A 139 -3.38 -16.96 -12.19
N ASN A 140 -2.32 -16.29 -11.73
CA ASN A 140 -1.70 -15.18 -12.44
C ASN A 140 -0.21 -15.08 -12.08
N ALA A 141 0.60 -15.86 -12.77
CA ALA A 141 2.04 -15.93 -12.52
C ALA A 141 2.75 -14.58 -12.73
N VAL A 142 2.28 -13.74 -13.65
CA VAL A 142 2.87 -12.42 -13.91
C VAL A 142 2.67 -11.50 -12.71
N LEU A 143 1.46 -11.44 -12.18
CA LEU A 143 1.14 -10.65 -10.98
C LEU A 143 1.90 -11.17 -9.76
N HIS A 144 1.97 -12.48 -9.60
CA HIS A 144 2.73 -13.13 -8.53
C HIS A 144 4.20 -12.70 -8.54
N GLN A 145 4.85 -12.73 -9.70
CA GLN A 145 6.25 -12.30 -9.84
C GLN A 145 6.43 -10.80 -9.56
N LYS A 146 5.50 -9.97 -10.00
CA LYS A 146 5.54 -8.53 -9.68
C LYS A 146 5.51 -8.29 -8.18
N ILE A 147 4.60 -8.92 -7.46
CA ILE A 147 4.52 -8.78 -5.99
C ILE A 147 5.80 -9.25 -5.32
N LEU A 148 6.35 -10.41 -5.71
CA LEU A 148 7.61 -10.93 -5.17
C LEU A 148 8.78 -9.96 -5.37
N THR A 149 8.82 -9.26 -6.51
CA THR A 149 9.89 -8.31 -6.81
C THR A 149 9.92 -7.16 -5.82
N PHE A 150 8.78 -6.71 -5.32
CA PHE A 150 8.68 -5.56 -4.42
C PHE A 150 8.79 -5.94 -2.93
N ILE A 151 8.30 -7.10 -2.53
CA ILE A 151 8.39 -7.57 -1.14
C ILE A 151 9.85 -7.67 -0.66
N GLY A 152 10.78 -8.06 -1.52
CA GLY A 152 12.18 -8.21 -1.14
C GLY A 152 12.95 -6.90 -0.95
N LYS A 153 12.40 -5.75 -1.33
CA LYS A 153 13.13 -4.46 -1.35
C LYS A 153 12.72 -3.50 -0.25
N ASP A 154 11.48 -3.58 0.23
CA ASP A 154 10.92 -2.65 1.19
C ASP A 154 10.61 -3.30 2.55
N VAL A 155 11.01 -4.56 2.75
CA VAL A 155 10.74 -5.25 4.02
C VAL A 155 11.74 -4.75 5.07
N GLN A 156 11.35 -3.74 5.80
CA GLN A 156 11.83 -3.56 7.16
C GLN A 156 10.97 -4.46 8.04
N ASP A 157 11.54 -5.60 8.45
CA ASP A 157 10.92 -6.47 9.44
C ASP A 157 10.83 -5.69 10.76
N PRO A 158 9.62 -5.29 11.23
CA PRO A 158 9.48 -4.54 12.48
C PRO A 158 9.85 -5.39 13.70
N ASP A 159 9.99 -6.72 13.55
CA ASP A 159 10.37 -7.63 14.62
C ASP A 159 11.88 -7.97 14.62
N LYS A 160 12.64 -7.52 13.63
CA LYS A 160 14.09 -7.51 13.73
C LYS A 160 14.53 -6.37 14.63
N LYS A 161 14.49 -6.63 15.94
CA LYS A 161 15.32 -5.88 16.89
C LYS A 161 16.73 -5.91 16.34
N GLN A 162 17.30 -4.74 16.15
CA GLN A 162 18.71 -4.59 15.93
C GLN A 162 19.43 -5.17 17.16
N ASP A 163 19.90 -6.40 17.05
CA ASP A 163 20.96 -6.88 17.92
C ASP A 163 22.21 -6.10 17.55
N SER A 164 22.44 -5.06 18.27
CA SER A 164 23.70 -4.35 18.32
C SER A 164 24.47 -4.76 19.58
#